data_3b5f09d51c55437f813dce9b94992f44
#
_entry.id   3b5f09d51c55437f813dce9b94992f44
#
_cell.length_a   1.000
_cell.length_b   1.000
_cell.length_c   1.000
_cell.angle_alpha   90.00
_cell.angle_beta   90.00
_cell.angle_gamma   90.00
#
_symmetry.space_group_name_H-M   'P 1'
#
loop_
_entity.id
_entity.type
_entity.pdbx_description
1 polymer ?
#
loop_
_entity_poly.entity_id
_entity_poly.type
_entity_poly.pdbx_seq_one_letter_code
_entity_poly.pdbx_strand_id
1 'polypeptide(L)'
;MGDFCSLAGRTALVTGASRGIGEAIARRFAERGARVMLAARSADSLEALAEELRRSGAEAASVALDLRDPDGLAAALASLQEPFDAIDILVNNAGITADNLLLRMRLEEWESVLATNLTGAFLVTKALAKGMVRRRWGRIVSISSVVGLMGNAGQVNYAAAKAGLVGFSKSLARELGSRGITVNVVAPGYVETAMTESLTATARQSLTESIVLGRLGTVDDVAAAAVYLVSDEASYVTGQVLNVSGGLYL
;
A
#
# COMPACT_ATOMS: atom_id res chain seq x y z
N MET A 1 -14.41 4.30 26.38
CA MET A 1 -13.80 4.99 25.24
C MET A 1 -13.00 3.95 24.50
N GLY A 2 -13.31 3.64 23.24
CA GLY A 2 -12.51 2.69 22.44
C GLY A 2 -11.11 3.27 22.20
N ASP A 3 -10.12 2.38 22.00
CA ASP A 3 -8.77 2.82 21.63
C ASP A 3 -8.80 3.59 20.32
N PHE A 4 -8.19 4.77 20.29
CA PHE A 4 -8.10 5.60 19.09
C PHE A 4 -7.41 4.86 17.95
N CYS A 5 -8.03 4.85 16.76
CA CYS A 5 -7.61 4.09 15.60
C CYS A 5 -7.54 2.57 15.84
N SER A 6 -8.48 2.01 16.62
CA SER A 6 -8.60 0.56 16.77
C SER A 6 -9.05 -0.10 15.48
N LEU A 7 -8.44 -1.25 15.18
CA LEU A 7 -8.81 -2.12 14.05
C LEU A 7 -9.31 -3.48 14.54
N ALA A 8 -9.69 -3.59 15.82
CA ALA A 8 -10.15 -4.84 16.41
C ALA A 8 -11.37 -5.40 15.64
N GLY A 9 -11.33 -6.71 15.37
CA GLY A 9 -12.37 -7.41 14.62
C GLY A 9 -12.34 -7.19 13.10
N ARG A 10 -11.39 -6.43 12.57
CA ARG A 10 -11.21 -6.20 11.12
C ARG A 10 -10.15 -7.12 10.54
N THR A 11 -10.37 -7.55 9.30
CA THR A 11 -9.40 -8.35 8.55
C THR A 11 -8.79 -7.49 7.45
N ALA A 12 -7.46 -7.33 7.48
CA ALA A 12 -6.72 -6.52 6.53
C ALA A 12 -5.86 -7.39 5.60
N LEU A 13 -5.86 -7.09 4.30
CA LEU A 13 -4.91 -7.62 3.34
C LEU A 13 -3.93 -6.52 2.94
N VAL A 14 -2.62 -6.79 3.11
CA VAL A 14 -1.54 -5.87 2.74
C VAL A 14 -0.71 -6.49 1.64
N THR A 15 -0.70 -5.88 0.44
CA THR A 15 0.15 -6.32 -0.66
C THR A 15 1.57 -5.77 -0.52
N GLY A 16 2.58 -6.54 -0.95
CA GLY A 16 3.98 -6.15 -0.77
C GLY A 16 4.42 -6.10 0.70
N ALA A 17 3.84 -6.95 1.54
CA ALA A 17 4.04 -6.95 2.99
C ALA A 17 5.38 -7.56 3.44
N SER A 18 6.20 -8.11 2.55
CA SER A 18 7.44 -8.82 2.91
C SER A 18 8.56 -7.93 3.43
N ARG A 19 8.48 -6.62 3.26
CA ARG A 19 9.50 -5.64 3.69
C ARG A 19 9.01 -4.19 3.62
N GLY A 20 9.76 -3.30 4.28
CA GLY A 20 9.62 -1.85 4.15
C GLY A 20 8.25 -1.32 4.58
N ILE A 21 7.65 -0.44 3.78
CA ILE A 21 6.37 0.21 4.10
C ILE A 21 5.26 -0.82 4.32
N GLY A 22 5.16 -1.84 3.46
CA GLY A 22 4.12 -2.86 3.58
C GLY A 22 4.23 -3.69 4.86
N GLU A 23 5.44 -4.06 5.25
CA GLU A 23 5.71 -4.73 6.53
C GLU A 23 5.35 -3.83 7.73
N ALA A 24 5.77 -2.57 7.72
CA ALA A 24 5.46 -1.63 8.79
C ALA A 24 3.94 -1.41 8.93
N ILE A 25 3.20 -1.29 7.82
CA ILE A 25 1.73 -1.20 7.84
C ILE A 25 1.14 -2.47 8.45
N ALA A 26 1.59 -3.65 8.05
CA ALA A 26 1.09 -4.92 8.56
C ALA A 26 1.31 -5.04 10.08
N ARG A 27 2.50 -4.69 10.57
CA ARG A 27 2.84 -4.66 12.01
C ARG A 27 1.93 -3.70 12.77
N ARG A 28 1.77 -2.47 12.29
CA ARG A 28 0.90 -1.47 12.92
C ARG A 28 -0.57 -1.88 12.93
N PHE A 29 -1.05 -2.55 11.88
CA PHE A 29 -2.42 -3.05 11.85
C PHE A 29 -2.63 -4.16 12.89
N ALA A 30 -1.67 -5.08 13.01
CA ALA A 30 -1.68 -6.12 14.03
C ALA A 30 -1.67 -5.53 15.45
N GLU A 31 -0.81 -4.54 15.73
CA GLU A 31 -0.76 -3.80 17.00
C GLU A 31 -2.09 -3.10 17.34
N ARG A 32 -2.88 -2.74 16.33
CA ARG A 32 -4.21 -2.13 16.48
C ARG A 32 -5.35 -3.15 16.53
N GLY A 33 -5.02 -4.45 16.60
CA GLY A 33 -5.98 -5.54 16.78
C GLY A 33 -6.61 -6.07 15.49
N ALA A 34 -6.07 -5.72 14.33
CA ALA A 34 -6.53 -6.33 13.07
C ALA A 34 -6.00 -7.76 12.91
N ARG A 35 -6.79 -8.62 12.28
CA ARG A 35 -6.28 -9.82 11.63
C ARG A 35 -5.56 -9.41 10.34
N VAL A 36 -4.35 -9.89 10.10
CA VAL A 36 -3.53 -9.43 8.97
C VAL A 36 -3.20 -10.57 8.02
N MET A 37 -3.68 -10.47 6.79
CA MET A 37 -3.27 -11.28 5.66
C MET A 37 -2.12 -10.59 4.93
N LEU A 38 -0.94 -11.19 4.98
CA LEU A 38 0.27 -10.71 4.33
C LEU A 38 0.33 -11.26 2.92
N ALA A 39 0.49 -10.40 1.90
CA ALA A 39 0.55 -10.82 0.50
C ALA A 39 1.81 -10.28 -0.19
N ALA A 40 2.61 -11.17 -0.78
CA ALA A 40 3.74 -10.87 -1.65
C ALA A 40 4.14 -12.13 -2.44
N ARG A 41 5.15 -12.01 -3.30
CA ARG A 41 5.63 -13.15 -4.11
C ARG A 41 6.45 -14.16 -3.30
N SER A 42 7.22 -13.70 -2.31
CA SER A 42 8.11 -14.55 -1.50
C SER A 42 7.33 -15.16 -0.34
N ALA A 43 6.95 -16.42 -0.45
CA ALA A 43 6.23 -17.16 0.60
C ALA A 43 7.02 -17.22 1.90
N ASP A 44 8.33 -17.55 1.82
CA ASP A 44 9.18 -17.74 3.01
C ASP A 44 9.29 -16.47 3.86
N SER A 45 9.52 -15.31 3.22
CA SER A 45 9.61 -14.02 3.92
C SER A 45 8.28 -13.61 4.56
N LEU A 46 7.16 -13.93 3.91
CA LEU A 46 5.83 -13.65 4.45
C LEU A 46 5.53 -14.55 5.66
N GLU A 47 5.86 -15.83 5.57
CA GLU A 47 5.58 -16.76 6.66
C GLU A 47 6.42 -16.44 7.91
N ALA A 48 7.69 -16.07 7.73
CA ALA A 48 8.52 -15.61 8.83
C ALA A 48 7.90 -14.39 9.57
N LEU A 49 7.37 -13.41 8.82
CA LEU A 49 6.68 -12.27 9.39
C LEU A 49 5.34 -12.68 10.05
N ALA A 50 4.57 -13.57 9.42
CA ALA A 50 3.32 -14.06 9.97
C ALA A 50 3.55 -14.79 11.32
N GLU A 51 4.60 -15.62 11.41
CA GLU A 51 4.99 -16.29 12.65
C GLU A 51 5.40 -15.32 13.75
N GLU A 52 6.14 -14.25 13.38
CA GLU A 52 6.52 -13.21 14.33
C GLU A 52 5.30 -12.49 14.89
N LEU A 53 4.36 -12.09 14.03
CA LEU A 53 3.11 -11.45 14.44
C LEU A 53 2.27 -12.39 15.32
N ARG A 54 2.16 -13.66 14.98
CA ARG A 54 1.46 -14.66 15.83
C ARG A 54 2.13 -14.82 17.19
N ARG A 55 3.47 -14.81 17.26
CA ARG A 55 4.20 -14.84 18.53
C ARG A 55 3.96 -13.63 19.42
N SER A 56 3.66 -12.47 18.82
CA SER A 56 3.25 -11.26 19.56
C SER A 56 1.77 -11.25 19.96
N GLY A 57 1.01 -12.30 19.65
CA GLY A 57 -0.40 -12.45 20.00
C GLY A 57 -1.39 -11.96 18.93
N ALA A 58 -0.92 -11.56 17.75
CA ALA A 58 -1.78 -11.16 16.66
C ALA A 58 -2.27 -12.36 15.82
N GLU A 59 -3.41 -12.22 15.18
CA GLU A 59 -3.88 -13.15 14.16
C GLU A 59 -3.27 -12.75 12.80
N ALA A 60 -2.39 -13.58 12.26
CA ALA A 60 -1.73 -13.31 10.99
C ALA A 60 -1.58 -14.57 10.14
N ALA A 61 -1.73 -14.41 8.83
CA ALA A 61 -1.50 -15.44 7.83
C ALA A 61 -0.81 -14.85 6.60
N SER A 62 -0.29 -15.71 5.74
CA SER A 62 0.40 -15.33 4.51
C SER A 62 -0.26 -15.93 3.28
N VAL A 63 -0.18 -15.22 2.15
CA VAL A 63 -0.57 -15.72 0.84
C VAL A 63 0.46 -15.29 -0.22
N ALA A 64 0.98 -16.26 -0.95
CA ALA A 64 1.85 -15.97 -2.10
C ALA A 64 1.01 -15.39 -3.25
N LEU A 65 1.38 -14.20 -3.75
CA LEU A 65 0.61 -13.47 -4.74
C LEU A 65 1.52 -12.76 -5.73
N ASP A 66 1.49 -13.15 -7.00
CA ASP A 66 2.09 -12.35 -8.09
C ASP A 66 1.02 -11.48 -8.74
N LEU A 67 1.19 -10.17 -8.62
CA LEU A 67 0.24 -9.18 -9.18
C LEU A 67 0.25 -9.13 -10.72
N ARG A 68 1.20 -9.80 -11.36
CA ARG A 68 1.32 -9.89 -12.83
C ARG A 68 0.68 -11.15 -13.40
N ASP A 69 0.20 -12.03 -12.54
CA ASP A 69 -0.53 -13.26 -12.90
C ASP A 69 -2.01 -13.12 -12.50
N PRO A 70 -2.91 -12.69 -13.41
CA PRO A 70 -4.32 -12.46 -13.08
C PRO A 70 -5.05 -13.73 -12.62
N ASP A 71 -4.74 -14.88 -13.23
CA ASP A 71 -5.42 -16.14 -12.93
C ASP A 71 -4.94 -16.70 -11.58
N GLY A 72 -3.63 -16.71 -11.35
CA GLY A 72 -3.05 -17.10 -10.06
C GLY A 72 -3.48 -16.19 -8.92
N LEU A 73 -3.58 -14.88 -9.17
CA LEU A 73 -4.09 -13.90 -8.20
C LEU A 73 -5.55 -14.21 -7.82
N ALA A 74 -6.40 -14.43 -8.83
CA ALA A 74 -7.81 -14.74 -8.58
C ALA A 74 -7.98 -16.03 -7.79
N ALA A 75 -7.22 -17.09 -8.16
CA ALA A 75 -7.23 -18.38 -7.47
C ALA A 75 -6.74 -18.24 -6.01
N ALA A 76 -5.63 -17.52 -5.79
CA ALA A 76 -5.06 -17.30 -4.46
C ALA A 76 -6.03 -16.56 -3.53
N LEU A 77 -6.69 -15.49 -4.02
CA LEU A 77 -7.68 -14.75 -3.22
C LEU A 77 -8.96 -15.57 -2.97
N ALA A 78 -9.37 -16.43 -3.92
CA ALA A 78 -10.52 -17.31 -3.74
C ALA A 78 -10.25 -18.47 -2.78
N SER A 79 -9.00 -18.84 -2.54
CA SER A 79 -8.59 -19.92 -1.62
C SER A 79 -8.45 -19.48 -0.17
N LEU A 80 -8.62 -18.19 0.15
CA LEU A 80 -8.57 -17.69 1.52
C LEU A 80 -9.67 -18.35 2.36
N GLN A 81 -9.28 -18.82 3.56
CA GLN A 81 -10.18 -19.50 4.50
C GLN A 81 -10.42 -18.64 5.74
N GLU A 82 -11.47 -18.97 6.49
CA GLU A 82 -11.72 -18.33 7.78
C GLU A 82 -10.48 -18.38 8.71
N PRO A 83 -10.19 -17.30 9.42
CA PRO A 83 -10.95 -16.03 9.51
C PRO A 83 -10.54 -14.97 8.49
N PHE A 84 -9.83 -15.32 7.42
CA PHE A 84 -9.26 -14.39 6.42
C PHE A 84 -10.00 -14.37 5.08
N ASP A 85 -11.10 -15.08 4.92
CA ASP A 85 -11.94 -15.12 3.71
C ASP A 85 -12.72 -13.83 3.47
N ALA A 86 -12.93 -13.03 4.53
CA ALA A 86 -13.68 -11.79 4.49
C ALA A 86 -12.77 -10.57 4.74
N ILE A 87 -12.11 -10.09 3.69
CA ILE A 87 -11.23 -8.91 3.79
C ILE A 87 -12.06 -7.63 3.93
N ASP A 88 -11.82 -6.87 4.99
CA ASP A 88 -12.44 -5.59 5.30
C ASP A 88 -11.59 -4.41 4.86
N ILE A 89 -10.27 -4.54 5.01
CA ILE A 89 -9.28 -3.50 4.72
C ILE A 89 -8.33 -4.00 3.64
N LEU A 90 -8.13 -3.22 2.58
CA LEU A 90 -7.15 -3.49 1.54
C LEU A 90 -6.10 -2.39 1.49
N VAL A 91 -4.82 -2.79 1.56
CA VAL A 91 -3.69 -1.89 1.29
C VAL A 91 -2.98 -2.32 0.00
N ASN A 92 -3.18 -1.54 -1.06
CA ASN A 92 -2.44 -1.66 -2.31
C ASN A 92 -1.06 -0.98 -2.15
N ASN A 93 -0.08 -1.72 -1.61
CA ASN A 93 1.27 -1.21 -1.36
C ASN A 93 2.32 -1.81 -2.31
N ALA A 94 2.12 -3.02 -2.81
CA ALA A 94 3.10 -3.66 -3.69
C ALA A 94 3.47 -2.76 -4.87
N GLY A 95 4.77 -2.68 -5.14
CA GLY A 95 5.28 -1.89 -6.25
C GLY A 95 6.76 -2.18 -6.52
N ILE A 96 7.16 -1.86 -7.74
CA ILE A 96 8.53 -1.95 -8.24
C ILE A 96 8.90 -0.64 -8.94
N THR A 97 10.20 -0.39 -9.08
CA THR A 97 10.75 0.61 -9.99
C THR A 97 11.58 -0.07 -11.08
N ALA A 98 11.66 0.55 -12.25
CA ALA A 98 12.58 0.20 -13.33
C ALA A 98 12.99 1.53 -13.98
N ASP A 99 13.93 2.21 -13.32
CA ASP A 99 14.28 3.59 -13.62
C ASP A 99 15.17 3.66 -14.86
N ASN A 100 14.79 4.48 -15.83
CA ASN A 100 15.56 4.76 -17.03
C ASN A 100 15.10 6.09 -17.65
N LEU A 101 16.00 6.78 -18.35
CA LEU A 101 15.61 7.95 -19.13
C LEU A 101 14.67 7.54 -20.28
N LEU A 102 13.69 8.38 -20.61
CA LEU A 102 12.65 8.08 -21.60
C LEU A 102 13.20 7.51 -22.90
N LEU A 103 14.25 8.12 -23.45
CA LEU A 103 14.84 7.69 -24.74
C LEU A 103 15.58 6.34 -24.66
N ARG A 104 15.82 5.81 -23.46
CA ARG A 104 16.50 4.53 -23.23
C ARG A 104 15.59 3.49 -22.59
N MET A 105 14.41 3.93 -22.13
CA MET A 105 13.44 3.05 -21.46
C MET A 105 12.89 2.03 -22.44
N ARG A 106 13.04 0.74 -22.10
CA ARG A 106 12.49 -0.36 -22.89
C ARG A 106 11.02 -0.55 -22.56
N LEU A 107 10.27 -1.10 -23.52
CA LEU A 107 8.83 -1.35 -23.33
C LEU A 107 8.57 -2.29 -22.13
N GLU A 108 9.42 -3.30 -21.93
CA GLU A 108 9.31 -4.24 -20.82
C GLU A 108 9.48 -3.57 -19.45
N GLU A 109 10.35 -2.53 -19.37
CA GLU A 109 10.52 -1.74 -18.14
C GLU A 109 9.26 -0.92 -17.84
N TRP A 110 8.64 -0.36 -18.86
CA TRP A 110 7.37 0.35 -18.76
C TRP A 110 6.24 -0.61 -18.34
N GLU A 111 6.03 -1.69 -19.08
CA GLU A 111 4.95 -2.65 -18.86
C GLU A 111 5.03 -3.33 -17.51
N SER A 112 6.23 -3.75 -17.07
CA SER A 112 6.41 -4.41 -15.77
C SER A 112 6.04 -3.51 -14.59
N VAL A 113 6.35 -2.21 -14.68
CA VAL A 113 6.00 -1.24 -13.63
C VAL A 113 4.50 -0.98 -13.63
N LEU A 114 3.86 -0.76 -14.78
CA LEU A 114 2.41 -0.57 -14.86
C LEU A 114 1.65 -1.84 -14.43
N ALA A 115 2.09 -3.01 -14.90
CA ALA A 115 1.46 -4.28 -14.54
C ALA A 115 1.45 -4.51 -13.02
N THR A 116 2.58 -4.27 -12.35
CA THR A 116 2.68 -4.48 -10.91
C THR A 116 1.99 -3.37 -10.12
N ASN A 117 2.32 -2.09 -10.41
CA ASN A 117 1.96 -0.97 -9.53
C ASN A 117 0.53 -0.47 -9.74
N LEU A 118 -0.05 -0.68 -10.92
CA LEU A 118 -1.39 -0.16 -11.25
C LEU A 118 -2.37 -1.29 -11.59
N THR A 119 -2.06 -2.14 -12.58
CA THR A 119 -2.95 -3.22 -12.99
C THR A 119 -3.16 -4.23 -11.87
N GLY A 120 -2.09 -4.62 -11.16
CA GLY A 120 -2.18 -5.50 -10.00
C GLY A 120 -3.07 -4.95 -8.89
N ALA A 121 -2.94 -3.65 -8.56
CA ALA A 121 -3.82 -2.99 -7.59
C ALA A 121 -5.29 -3.01 -8.03
N PHE A 122 -5.56 -2.79 -9.32
CA PHE A 122 -6.91 -2.93 -9.89
C PHE A 122 -7.45 -4.36 -9.71
N LEU A 123 -6.65 -5.38 -10.04
CA LEU A 123 -7.08 -6.78 -9.97
C LEU A 123 -7.41 -7.22 -8.54
N VAL A 124 -6.54 -6.92 -7.58
CA VAL A 124 -6.79 -7.23 -6.15
C VAL A 124 -8.04 -6.50 -5.66
N THR A 125 -8.14 -5.20 -5.95
CA THR A 125 -9.30 -4.39 -5.54
C THR A 125 -10.59 -4.95 -6.12
N LYS A 126 -10.62 -5.27 -7.43
CA LYS A 126 -11.79 -5.84 -8.10
C LYS A 126 -12.24 -7.16 -7.47
N ALA A 127 -11.30 -8.03 -7.12
CA ALA A 127 -11.60 -9.31 -6.49
C ALA A 127 -12.25 -9.14 -5.10
N LEU A 128 -11.75 -8.21 -4.29
CA LEU A 128 -12.18 -8.02 -2.90
C LEU A 128 -13.38 -7.07 -2.75
N ALA A 129 -13.54 -6.08 -3.62
CA ALA A 129 -14.57 -5.05 -3.52
C ALA A 129 -16.00 -5.64 -3.49
N LYS A 130 -16.26 -6.75 -4.20
CA LYS A 130 -17.57 -7.41 -4.20
C LYS A 130 -18.01 -7.84 -2.79
N GLY A 131 -17.06 -8.35 -1.98
CA GLY A 131 -17.30 -8.71 -0.58
C GLY A 131 -17.62 -7.49 0.28
N MET A 132 -16.80 -6.43 0.16
CA MET A 132 -17.00 -5.16 0.87
C MET A 132 -18.36 -4.53 0.53
N VAL A 133 -18.75 -4.50 -0.76
CA VAL A 133 -20.05 -3.97 -1.21
C VAL A 133 -21.23 -4.72 -0.57
N ARG A 134 -21.15 -6.06 -0.46
CA ARG A 134 -22.21 -6.86 0.17
C ARG A 134 -22.34 -6.58 1.67
N ARG A 135 -21.21 -6.44 2.37
CA ARG A 135 -21.18 -6.13 3.80
C ARG A 135 -21.46 -4.65 4.11
N ARG A 136 -21.47 -3.78 3.07
CA ARG A 136 -21.63 -2.33 3.18
C ARG A 136 -20.58 -1.69 4.12
N TRP A 137 -19.39 -2.22 4.11
CA TRP A 137 -18.23 -1.73 4.85
C TRP A 137 -16.95 -2.11 4.13
N GLY A 138 -16.02 -1.19 4.06
CA GLY A 138 -14.70 -1.43 3.51
C GLY A 138 -13.79 -0.21 3.63
N ARG A 139 -12.48 -0.47 3.67
CA ARG A 139 -11.43 0.55 3.66
C ARG A 139 -10.37 0.15 2.65
N ILE A 140 -10.11 1.02 1.69
CA ILE A 140 -9.10 0.79 0.66
C ILE A 140 -8.09 1.93 0.71
N VAL A 141 -6.82 1.60 0.91
CA VAL A 141 -5.72 2.56 0.86
C VAL A 141 -4.71 2.12 -0.19
N SER A 142 -4.37 3.04 -1.12
CA SER A 142 -3.32 2.81 -2.11
C SER A 142 -2.07 3.61 -1.73
N ILE A 143 -0.91 2.94 -1.69
CA ILE A 143 0.37 3.62 -1.46
C ILE A 143 0.90 4.11 -2.80
N SER A 144 0.74 5.41 -3.04
CA SER A 144 1.27 6.11 -4.21
C SER A 144 2.71 6.58 -3.95
N SER A 145 3.06 7.78 -4.34
CA SER A 145 4.35 8.45 -4.10
C SER A 145 4.20 9.94 -4.45
N VAL A 146 5.01 10.79 -3.85
CA VAL A 146 5.19 12.17 -4.33
C VAL A 146 5.63 12.21 -5.79
N VAL A 147 6.38 11.21 -6.26
CA VAL A 147 6.76 11.06 -7.68
C VAL A 147 5.53 10.95 -8.60
N GLY A 148 4.45 10.35 -8.13
CA GLY A 148 3.17 10.34 -8.86
C GLY A 148 2.45 11.69 -8.88
N LEU A 149 2.84 12.64 -8.02
CA LEU A 149 2.25 13.97 -7.93
C LEU A 149 3.08 15.02 -8.68
N MET A 150 4.42 14.97 -8.57
CA MET A 150 5.33 15.98 -9.10
C MET A 150 6.16 15.50 -10.31
N GLY A 151 6.23 14.18 -10.57
CA GLY A 151 7.14 13.58 -11.52
C GLY A 151 8.56 13.46 -10.98
N ASN A 152 9.39 12.65 -11.67
CA ASN A 152 10.83 12.58 -11.43
C ASN A 152 11.54 12.12 -12.71
N ALA A 153 12.69 12.72 -13.02
CA ALA A 153 13.49 12.33 -14.17
C ALA A 153 13.94 10.85 -14.05
N GLY A 154 13.82 10.10 -15.13
CA GLY A 154 14.15 8.66 -15.15
C GLY A 154 13.06 7.74 -14.62
N GLN A 155 11.91 8.26 -14.18
CA GLN A 155 10.82 7.50 -13.58
C GLN A 155 9.47 7.70 -14.26
N VAL A 156 9.44 7.89 -15.59
CA VAL A 156 8.18 8.16 -16.30
C VAL A 156 7.17 7.02 -16.16
N ASN A 157 7.61 5.76 -16.14
CA ASN A 157 6.78 4.59 -15.89
C ASN A 157 6.24 4.55 -14.46
N TYR A 158 7.09 4.78 -13.47
CA TYR A 158 6.72 4.80 -12.06
C TYR A 158 5.78 5.97 -11.73
N ALA A 159 6.11 7.17 -12.22
CA ALA A 159 5.27 8.36 -12.08
C ALA A 159 3.87 8.13 -12.69
N ALA A 160 3.80 7.59 -13.90
CA ALA A 160 2.55 7.27 -14.57
C ALA A 160 1.70 6.26 -13.76
N ALA A 161 2.32 5.17 -13.27
CA ALA A 161 1.62 4.18 -12.47
C ALA A 161 1.12 4.76 -11.14
N LYS A 162 1.94 5.55 -10.43
CA LYS A 162 1.59 6.14 -9.13
C LYS A 162 0.56 7.28 -9.27
N ALA A 163 0.62 8.07 -10.35
CA ALA A 163 -0.44 9.01 -10.70
C ALA A 163 -1.75 8.28 -11.09
N GLY A 164 -1.64 7.19 -11.84
CA GLY A 164 -2.77 6.33 -12.18
C GLY A 164 -3.50 5.79 -10.95
N LEU A 165 -2.78 5.38 -9.89
CA LEU A 165 -3.38 4.96 -8.62
C LEU A 165 -4.21 6.07 -7.96
N VAL A 166 -3.80 7.33 -8.08
CA VAL A 166 -4.57 8.47 -7.56
C VAL A 166 -5.90 8.61 -8.29
N GLY A 167 -5.88 8.60 -9.64
CA GLY A 167 -7.09 8.65 -10.46
C GLY A 167 -8.02 7.45 -10.22
N PHE A 168 -7.45 6.25 -10.17
CA PHE A 168 -8.14 5.01 -9.85
C PHE A 168 -8.85 5.09 -8.48
N SER A 169 -8.13 5.49 -7.44
CA SER A 169 -8.68 5.58 -6.08
C SER A 169 -9.80 6.63 -5.97
N LYS A 170 -9.65 7.79 -6.63
CA LYS A 170 -10.70 8.82 -6.66
C LYS A 170 -11.97 8.35 -7.37
N SER A 171 -11.85 7.59 -8.46
CA SER A 171 -12.99 7.01 -9.17
C SER A 171 -13.71 5.97 -8.31
N LEU A 172 -12.95 5.07 -7.66
CA LEU A 172 -13.52 4.08 -6.74
C LEU A 172 -14.23 4.73 -5.55
N ALA A 173 -13.69 5.82 -4.99
CA ALA A 173 -14.33 6.54 -3.89
C ALA A 173 -15.74 7.04 -4.29
N ARG A 174 -15.91 7.51 -5.53
CA ARG A 174 -17.22 7.93 -6.05
C ARG A 174 -18.16 6.74 -6.28
N GLU A 175 -17.64 5.63 -6.80
CA GLU A 175 -18.41 4.44 -7.14
C GLU A 175 -18.85 3.67 -5.89
N LEU A 176 -17.98 3.53 -4.89
CA LEU A 176 -18.18 2.66 -3.75
C LEU A 176 -18.68 3.39 -2.47
N GLY A 177 -18.60 4.72 -2.44
CA GLY A 177 -18.94 5.52 -1.25
C GLY A 177 -20.36 5.29 -0.74
N SER A 178 -21.36 5.14 -1.62
CA SER A 178 -22.76 4.82 -1.24
C SER A 178 -22.93 3.45 -0.56
N ARG A 179 -21.87 2.64 -0.58
CA ARG A 179 -21.82 1.31 0.05
C ARG A 179 -21.02 1.33 1.38
N GLY A 180 -20.72 2.50 1.93
CA GLY A 180 -19.97 2.62 3.19
C GLY A 180 -18.49 2.28 3.06
N ILE A 181 -17.93 2.35 1.84
CA ILE A 181 -16.53 2.05 1.55
C ILE A 181 -15.79 3.36 1.34
N THR A 182 -14.71 3.58 2.08
CA THR A 182 -13.79 4.69 1.83
C THR A 182 -12.58 4.23 1.01
N VAL A 183 -12.12 5.08 0.12
CA VAL A 183 -10.94 4.82 -0.73
C VAL A 183 -10.04 6.03 -0.71
N ASN A 184 -8.82 5.87 -0.20
CA ASN A 184 -7.87 6.95 -0.05
C ASN A 184 -6.46 6.55 -0.57
N VAL A 185 -5.60 7.53 -0.70
CA VAL A 185 -4.22 7.36 -1.14
C VAL A 185 -3.29 7.96 -0.09
N VAL A 186 -2.22 7.24 0.24
CA VAL A 186 -1.06 7.81 0.92
C VAL A 186 0.01 8.04 -0.15
N ALA A 187 0.60 9.23 -0.18
CA ALA A 187 1.69 9.59 -1.08
C ALA A 187 2.96 9.87 -0.26
N PRO A 188 3.82 8.85 -0.03
CA PRO A 188 5.07 9.04 0.69
C PRO A 188 6.06 9.88 -0.11
N GLY A 189 6.89 10.66 0.59
CA GLY A 189 8.13 11.22 0.09
C GLY A 189 9.26 10.20 0.08
N TYR A 190 10.50 10.67 0.32
CA TYR A 190 11.64 9.78 0.51
C TYR A 190 11.60 9.16 1.91
N VAL A 191 11.47 7.83 1.96
CA VAL A 191 11.37 7.03 3.18
C VAL A 191 12.58 6.13 3.29
N GLU A 192 13.14 5.99 4.49
CA GLU A 192 14.25 5.09 4.79
C GLU A 192 13.80 3.63 4.59
N THR A 193 14.30 3.03 3.52
CA THR A 193 14.05 1.65 3.13
C THR A 193 15.28 1.12 2.40
N ALA A 194 15.35 -0.18 2.14
CA ALA A 194 16.41 -0.77 1.32
C ALA A 194 16.58 -0.07 -0.05
N MET A 195 15.53 0.57 -0.57
CA MET A 195 15.58 1.33 -1.83
C MET A 195 16.39 2.63 -1.68
N THR A 196 16.39 3.25 -0.50
CA THR A 196 17.11 4.52 -0.23
C THR A 196 18.46 4.31 0.44
N GLU A 197 18.78 3.10 0.89
CA GLU A 197 20.11 2.77 1.49
C GLU A 197 21.25 2.90 0.49
N SER A 198 20.98 2.72 -0.80
CA SER A 198 22.00 2.84 -1.87
C SER A 198 22.34 4.28 -2.24
N LEU A 199 21.71 5.28 -1.63
CA LEU A 199 22.01 6.69 -1.88
C LEU A 199 23.38 7.07 -1.31
N THR A 200 24.15 7.80 -2.10
CA THR A 200 25.41 8.39 -1.61
C THR A 200 25.13 9.43 -0.51
N ALA A 201 26.10 9.66 0.37
CA ALA A 201 25.96 10.65 1.44
C ALA A 201 25.58 12.04 0.90
N THR A 202 26.17 12.45 -0.22
CA THR A 202 25.86 13.73 -0.88
C THR A 202 24.43 13.77 -1.39
N ALA A 203 23.95 12.70 -2.05
CA ALA A 203 22.57 12.62 -2.52
C ALA A 203 21.58 12.62 -1.35
N ARG A 204 21.88 11.89 -0.27
CA ARG A 204 21.08 11.88 0.95
C ARG A 204 20.98 13.28 1.58
N GLN A 205 22.11 13.99 1.67
CA GLN A 205 22.13 15.36 2.20
C GLN A 205 21.27 16.30 1.35
N SER A 206 21.46 16.31 0.02
CA SER A 206 20.67 17.15 -0.90
C SER A 206 19.18 16.87 -0.81
N LEU A 207 18.78 15.60 -0.69
CA LEU A 207 17.39 15.21 -0.48
C LEU A 207 16.86 15.74 0.86
N THR A 208 17.64 15.58 1.92
CA THR A 208 17.25 16.05 3.26
C THR A 208 17.04 17.57 3.30
N GLU A 209 17.92 18.32 2.62
CA GLU A 209 17.81 19.78 2.49
C GLU A 209 16.55 20.22 1.72
N SER A 210 16.03 19.39 0.82
CA SER A 210 14.79 19.66 0.10
C SER A 210 13.50 19.37 0.89
N ILE A 211 13.63 18.66 2.01
CA ILE A 211 12.50 18.29 2.88
C ILE A 211 12.35 19.34 3.98
N VAL A 212 11.17 19.96 4.09
CA VAL A 212 10.93 21.05 5.08
C VAL A 212 11.19 20.59 6.52
N LEU A 213 10.85 19.33 6.86
CA LEU A 213 11.13 18.76 8.18
C LEU A 213 12.60 18.36 8.40
N GLY A 214 13.48 18.53 7.40
CA GLY A 214 14.92 18.29 7.51
C GLY A 214 15.33 16.85 7.79
N ARG A 215 14.48 15.87 7.49
CA ARG A 215 14.77 14.44 7.61
C ARG A 215 14.05 13.60 6.55
N LEU A 216 14.59 12.45 6.25
CA LEU A 216 13.84 11.42 5.53
C LEU A 216 12.68 10.92 6.40
N GLY A 217 11.60 10.47 5.76
CA GLY A 217 10.52 9.77 6.45
C GLY A 217 10.96 8.37 6.89
N THR A 218 10.28 7.84 7.88
CA THR A 218 10.40 6.44 8.28
C THR A 218 9.24 5.62 7.72
N VAL A 219 9.35 4.31 7.68
CA VAL A 219 8.24 3.43 7.32
C VAL A 219 7.06 3.59 8.29
N ASP A 220 7.34 3.94 9.55
CA ASP A 220 6.34 4.21 10.59
C ASP A 220 5.56 5.50 10.33
N ASP A 221 6.17 6.55 9.77
CA ASP A 221 5.46 7.78 9.38
C ASP A 221 4.35 7.45 8.37
N VAL A 222 4.63 6.54 7.42
CA VAL A 222 3.66 6.10 6.40
C VAL A 222 2.62 5.16 6.99
N ALA A 223 3.05 4.23 7.84
CA ALA A 223 2.14 3.26 8.48
C ALA A 223 1.12 3.95 9.40
N ALA A 224 1.51 4.99 10.13
CA ALA A 224 0.60 5.78 10.95
C ALA A 224 -0.50 6.45 10.13
N ALA A 225 -0.16 7.01 8.96
CA ALA A 225 -1.13 7.58 8.03
C ALA A 225 -2.10 6.51 7.49
N ALA A 226 -1.60 5.32 7.17
CA ALA A 226 -2.42 4.21 6.71
C ALA A 226 -3.39 3.74 7.81
N VAL A 227 -2.94 3.59 9.06
CA VAL A 227 -3.79 3.24 10.21
C VAL A 227 -4.94 4.25 10.36
N TYR A 228 -4.64 5.55 10.35
CA TYR A 228 -5.68 6.57 10.43
C TYR A 228 -6.72 6.42 9.32
N LEU A 229 -6.29 6.31 8.06
CA LEU A 229 -7.20 6.27 6.91
C LEU A 229 -8.11 5.02 6.86
N VAL A 230 -7.73 3.94 7.53
CA VAL A 230 -8.56 2.72 7.58
C VAL A 230 -9.38 2.59 8.85
N SER A 231 -9.17 3.45 9.83
CA SER A 231 -9.89 3.46 11.10
C SER A 231 -11.29 4.09 10.99
N ASP A 232 -12.10 3.93 12.03
CA ASP A 232 -13.43 4.53 12.08
C ASP A 232 -13.37 6.05 12.26
N GLU A 233 -12.27 6.61 12.79
CA GLU A 233 -12.02 8.05 12.89
C GLU A 233 -11.93 8.73 11.50
N ALA A 234 -11.53 7.97 10.47
CA ALA A 234 -11.50 8.45 9.09
C ALA A 234 -12.76 8.08 8.28
N SER A 235 -13.87 7.69 8.95
CA SER A 235 -15.08 7.23 8.26
C SER A 235 -15.72 8.26 7.32
N TYR A 236 -15.41 9.54 7.48
CA TYR A 236 -15.87 10.63 6.59
C TYR A 236 -14.77 11.14 5.65
N VAL A 237 -13.63 10.43 5.55
CA VAL A 237 -12.50 10.75 4.67
C VAL A 237 -12.48 9.76 3.52
N THR A 238 -12.77 10.24 2.29
CA THR A 238 -12.70 9.41 1.08
C THR A 238 -12.28 10.23 -0.13
N GLY A 239 -11.61 9.60 -1.10
CA GLY A 239 -11.10 10.26 -2.31
C GLY A 239 -9.89 11.17 -2.06
N GLN A 240 -9.29 11.14 -0.87
CA GLN A 240 -8.20 12.02 -0.50
C GLN A 240 -6.83 11.42 -0.85
N VAL A 241 -5.87 12.32 -1.10
CA VAL A 241 -4.45 12.00 -1.21
C VAL A 241 -3.76 12.63 0.00
N LEU A 242 -3.38 11.79 0.96
CA LEU A 242 -2.62 12.22 2.12
C LEU A 242 -1.13 12.20 1.79
N ASN A 243 -0.55 13.37 1.65
CA ASN A 243 0.88 13.53 1.39
C ASN A 243 1.66 13.35 2.70
N VAL A 244 2.56 12.35 2.73
CA VAL A 244 3.43 12.04 3.88
C VAL A 244 4.88 12.19 3.42
N SER A 245 5.30 13.43 3.21
CA SER A 245 6.58 13.73 2.57
C SER A 245 7.47 14.70 3.37
N GLY A 246 7.06 15.09 4.58
CA GLY A 246 7.80 16.07 5.37
C GLY A 246 7.88 17.47 4.73
N GLY A 247 6.94 17.78 3.81
CA GLY A 247 6.93 19.05 3.08
C GLY A 247 7.78 19.06 1.80
N LEU A 248 8.26 17.89 1.33
CA LEU A 248 8.96 17.78 0.04
C LEU A 248 8.06 18.23 -1.13
N TYR A 249 6.77 17.97 -1.01
CA TYR A 249 5.73 18.40 -1.94
C TYR A 249 4.62 19.10 -1.13
N LEU A 250 4.35 20.37 -1.47
CA LEU A 250 3.35 21.21 -0.82
C LEU A 250 2.30 21.64 -1.85
#